data_bb75e9906932528a86fd1a41f823d6ef
#
_entry.id   bb75e9906932528a86fd1a41f823d6ef
#
_cell.length_a   1.000
_cell.length_b   1.000
_cell.length_c   1.000
_cell.angle_alpha   90.00
_cell.angle_beta   90.00
_cell.angle_gamma   90.00
#
_symmetry.space_group_name_H-M   'P 1'
#
loop_
_entity.id
_entity.type
_entity.pdbx_description
1 polymer ?
#
loop_
_entity_poly.entity_id
_entity_poly.type
_entity_poly.pdbx_seq_one_letter_code
_entity_poly.pdbx_strand_id
1 'polypeptide(L)'
;FAMGKFAERGLAESMARELHPQGIHVAWVNIDGAIRNPGRTETEPGAMLAPDAIADAYLGLIRQDRSAWSHELTLRPWLEGF
;
A
#
# COMPACT_ATOMS: atom_id res chain seq x y z
N PHE A 1 -9.37 14.32 -3.10
CA PHE A 1 -8.80 12.96 -3.07
C PHE A 1 -7.48 12.90 -2.29
N ALA A 2 -6.53 13.79 -2.61
CA ALA A 2 -5.24 13.83 -1.90
C ALA A 2 -5.39 14.11 -0.40
N MET A 3 -6.32 14.97 -0.03
CA MET A 3 -6.60 15.27 1.38
C MET A 3 -7.08 14.04 2.14
N GLY A 4 -7.92 13.23 1.52
CA GLY A 4 -8.38 11.98 2.13
C GLY A 4 -7.25 10.99 2.36
N LYS A 5 -6.30 10.90 1.43
CA LYS A 5 -5.12 10.04 1.56
C LYS A 5 -4.20 10.49 2.70
N PHE A 6 -3.98 11.78 2.85
CA PHE A 6 -3.17 12.31 3.94
C PHE A 6 -3.84 12.14 5.30
N ALA A 7 -5.18 12.29 5.36
CA ALA A 7 -5.91 12.04 6.60
C ALA A 7 -5.82 10.57 7.00
N GLU A 8 -5.95 9.65 6.06
CA GLU A 8 -5.79 8.21 6.28
C GLU A 8 -4.38 7.88 6.80
N ARG A 9 -3.36 8.49 6.19
CA ARG A 9 -1.98 8.32 6.62
C ARG A 9 -1.77 8.79 8.06
N GLY A 10 -2.34 9.95 8.41
CA GLY A 10 -2.28 10.47 9.77
C GLY A 10 -2.94 9.56 10.79
N LEU A 11 -4.09 8.99 10.45
CA LEU A 11 -4.78 8.02 11.29
C LEU A 11 -3.92 6.77 11.50
N ALA A 12 -3.34 6.23 10.43
CA ALA A 12 -2.48 5.05 10.51
C ALA A 12 -1.26 5.32 11.42
N GLU A 13 -0.66 6.50 11.31
CA GLU A 13 0.47 6.91 12.18
C GLU A 13 0.06 6.90 13.65
N SER A 14 -1.07 7.50 13.97
CA SER A 14 -1.58 7.53 15.36
C SER A 14 -1.87 6.13 15.87
N MET A 15 -2.51 5.29 15.06
CA MET A 15 -2.81 3.91 15.42
C MET A 15 -1.55 3.10 15.63
N ALA A 16 -0.53 3.29 14.78
CA ALA A 16 0.73 2.58 14.91
C ALA A 16 1.43 2.92 16.23
N ARG A 17 1.48 4.20 16.58
CA ARG A 17 2.09 4.65 17.85
C ARG A 17 1.41 4.05 19.06
N GLU A 18 0.08 3.90 19.01
CA GLU A 18 -0.68 3.32 20.11
C GLU A 18 -0.59 1.81 20.17
N LEU A 19 -0.68 1.14 19.00
CA LEU A 19 -0.90 -0.29 18.93
C LEU A 19 0.36 -1.13 18.72
N HIS A 20 1.42 -0.58 18.11
CA HIS A 20 2.68 -1.32 17.95
C HIS A 20 3.23 -1.86 19.27
N PRO A 21 3.25 -1.07 20.38
CA PRO A 21 3.72 -1.60 21.66
C PRO A 21 2.90 -2.79 22.17
N GLN A 22 1.67 -2.95 21.70
CA GLN A 22 0.81 -4.07 22.06
C GLN A 22 0.99 -5.28 21.11
N GLY A 23 1.92 -5.20 20.16
CA GLY A 23 2.19 -6.27 19.22
C GLY A 23 1.25 -6.29 18.01
N ILE A 24 0.57 -5.18 17.73
CA ILE A 24 -0.33 -5.06 16.58
C ILE A 24 0.38 -4.25 15.50
N HIS A 25 0.57 -4.87 14.33
CA HIS A 25 1.23 -4.23 13.19
C HIS A 25 0.22 -3.36 12.44
N VAL A 26 0.45 -2.07 12.43
CA VAL A 26 -0.35 -1.11 11.66
C VAL A 26 0.53 -0.53 10.56
N ALA A 27 0.09 -0.68 9.33
CA ALA A 27 0.80 -0.15 8.17
C ALA A 27 -0.17 0.58 7.24
N TRP A 28 0.33 1.63 6.60
CA TRP A 28 -0.41 2.36 5.59
C TRP A 28 0.14 2.00 4.21
N VAL A 29 -0.74 1.50 3.35
CA VAL A 29 -0.36 1.12 1.98
C VAL A 29 -0.96 2.12 1.01
N ASN A 30 -0.09 2.81 0.29
CA ASN A 30 -0.49 3.74 -0.75
C ASN A 30 -0.47 3.05 -2.11
N ILE A 31 -1.64 2.84 -2.68
CA ILE A 31 -1.78 2.31 -4.04
C ILE A 31 -1.76 3.50 -4.99
N ASP A 32 -0.61 3.72 -5.61
CA ASP A 32 -0.38 4.89 -6.46
C ASP A 32 -0.36 4.48 -7.93
N GLY A 33 -1.55 4.24 -8.47
CA GLY A 33 -1.75 3.85 -9.85
C GLY A 33 -3.05 3.10 -10.05
N ALA A 34 -3.43 2.91 -11.30
CA ALA A 34 -4.62 2.16 -11.65
C ALA A 34 -4.39 0.66 -11.46
N ILE A 35 -5.40 -0.03 -10.94
CA ILE A 35 -5.36 -1.48 -10.74
C ILE A 35 -5.98 -2.15 -11.97
N ARG A 36 -5.29 -3.15 -12.49
CA ARG A 36 -5.77 -3.93 -13.63
C ARG A 36 -7.03 -4.71 -13.25
N ASN A 37 -8.06 -4.65 -14.09
CA ASN A 37 -9.28 -5.44 -13.92
C ASN A 37 -9.97 -5.63 -15.29
N PRO A 38 -10.94 -6.58 -15.42
CA PRO A 38 -11.60 -6.85 -16.69
C PRO A 38 -12.33 -5.66 -17.31
N GLY A 39 -12.81 -4.72 -16.48
CA GLY A 39 -13.53 -3.53 -16.98
C GLY A 39 -12.63 -2.35 -17.33
N ARG A 40 -11.31 -2.53 -17.30
CA ARG A 40 -10.36 -1.44 -17.51
C ARG A 40 -9.31 -1.85 -18.53
N THR A 41 -9.18 -1.05 -19.59
CA THR A 41 -8.20 -1.30 -20.63
C THR A 41 -6.85 -0.69 -20.25
N GLU A 42 -5.81 -1.50 -20.33
CA GLU A 42 -4.43 -1.05 -20.15
C GLU A 42 -3.91 -0.55 -21.50
N THR A 43 -3.74 0.78 -21.62
CA THR A 43 -3.30 1.40 -22.88
C THR A 43 -1.81 1.19 -23.14
N GLU A 44 -1.03 0.95 -22.10
CA GLU A 44 0.40 0.70 -22.19
C GLU A 44 0.76 -0.42 -21.24
N PRO A 45 1.36 -1.54 -21.72
CA PRO A 45 1.78 -2.63 -20.85
C PRO A 45 2.74 -2.12 -19.76
N GLY A 46 2.47 -2.47 -18.51
CA GLY A 46 3.27 -2.01 -17.37
C GLY A 46 2.77 -0.71 -16.74
N ALA A 47 1.67 -0.12 -17.26
CA ALA A 47 1.11 1.13 -16.70
C ALA A 47 0.07 0.90 -15.61
N MET A 48 -0.31 -0.33 -15.34
CA MET A 48 -1.29 -0.69 -14.31
C MET A 48 -0.72 -1.69 -13.33
N LEU A 49 -1.21 -1.61 -12.08
CA LEU A 49 -0.88 -2.56 -11.02
C LEU A 49 -1.64 -3.88 -11.23
N ALA A 50 -0.93 -4.99 -11.05
CA ALA A 50 -1.55 -6.32 -11.06
C ALA A 50 -2.11 -6.62 -9.66
N PRO A 51 -3.38 -7.07 -9.56
CA PRO A 51 -3.98 -7.40 -8.26
C PRO A 51 -3.17 -8.42 -7.46
N ASP A 52 -2.65 -9.45 -8.11
CA ASP A 52 -1.86 -10.49 -7.43
C ASP A 52 -0.55 -9.94 -6.86
N ALA A 53 0.08 -9.01 -7.56
CA ALA A 53 1.30 -8.36 -7.07
C ALA A 53 1.01 -7.49 -5.84
N ILE A 54 -0.13 -6.82 -5.81
CA ILE A 54 -0.59 -6.07 -4.64
C ILE A 54 -0.80 -7.02 -3.46
N ALA A 55 -1.48 -8.14 -3.70
CA ALA A 55 -1.73 -9.15 -2.66
C ALA A 55 -0.42 -9.70 -2.10
N ASP A 56 0.57 -9.97 -2.95
CA ASP A 56 1.89 -10.43 -2.51
C ASP A 56 2.58 -9.40 -1.61
N ALA A 57 2.45 -8.12 -1.92
CA ALA A 57 3.02 -7.06 -1.08
C ALA A 57 2.36 -7.03 0.30
N TYR A 58 1.03 -7.19 0.38
CA TYR A 58 0.32 -7.29 1.66
C TYR A 58 0.77 -8.50 2.47
N LEU A 59 0.91 -9.66 1.82
CA LEU A 59 1.40 -10.86 2.50
C LEU A 59 2.81 -10.64 3.05
N GLY A 60 3.66 -9.94 2.32
CA GLY A 60 5.00 -9.59 2.79
C GLY A 60 4.96 -8.77 4.07
N LEU A 61 4.04 -7.79 4.15
CA LEU A 61 3.86 -6.98 5.35
C LEU A 61 3.41 -7.83 6.54
N ILE A 62 2.46 -8.72 6.33
CA ILE A 62 1.91 -9.59 7.38
C ILE A 62 3.00 -10.50 7.95
N ARG A 63 3.95 -10.92 7.12
CA ARG A 63 5.00 -11.86 7.51
C ARG A 63 6.25 -11.21 8.11
N GLN A 64 6.30 -9.89 8.18
CA GLN A 64 7.46 -9.20 8.73
C GLN A 64 7.67 -9.51 10.20
N ASP A 65 8.94 -9.70 10.57
CA ASP A 65 9.32 -9.83 11.97
C ASP A 65 9.07 -8.51 12.71
N ARG A 66 8.66 -8.62 13.98
CA ARG A 66 8.35 -7.45 14.81
C ARG A 66 9.51 -6.48 14.97
N SER A 67 10.73 -6.95 14.84
CA SER A 67 11.91 -6.10 14.96
C SER A 67 12.10 -5.16 13.78
N ALA A 68 11.38 -5.41 12.67
CA ALA A 68 11.53 -4.62 11.44
C ALA A 68 10.21 -4.53 10.68
N TRP A 69 9.23 -3.87 11.31
CA TRP A 69 7.94 -3.63 10.68
C TRP A 69 7.98 -2.41 9.77
N SER A 70 7.50 -2.58 8.53
CA SER A 70 7.26 -1.44 7.65
C SER A 70 6.01 -0.70 8.13
N HIS A 71 6.11 0.62 8.22
CA HIS A 71 4.98 1.47 8.57
C HIS A 71 4.25 1.98 7.33
N GLU A 72 4.98 2.29 6.28
CA GLU A 72 4.44 2.80 5.02
C GLU A 72 4.99 2.03 3.84
N LEU A 73 4.13 1.81 2.84
CA LEU A 73 4.52 1.15 1.59
C LEU A 73 3.76 1.81 0.44
N THR A 74 4.47 2.29 -0.55
CA THR A 74 3.87 2.83 -1.77
C THR A 74 4.11 1.87 -2.91
N LEU A 75 3.03 1.49 -3.61
CA LEU A 75 3.08 0.59 -4.75
C LEU A 75 2.71 1.36 -6.01
N ARG A 76 3.58 1.30 -7.02
CA ARG A 76 3.39 1.93 -8.33
C ARG A 76 3.75 0.96 -9.43
N PRO A 77 3.03 0.99 -10.56
CA PRO A 77 3.50 0.26 -11.74
C PRO A 77 4.77 0.95 -12.27
N TRP A 78 5.66 0.21 -12.89
CA TRP A 78 6.95 0.76 -13.32
C TRP A 78 6.84 1.81 -14.42
N LEU A 79 5.73 1.84 -15.16
CA LEU A 79 5.46 2.84 -16.19
C LEU A 79 4.42 3.89 -15.75
N GLU A 80 4.25 4.10 -14.45
CA GLU A 80 3.38 5.17 -13.94
C GLU A 80 3.95 6.54 -14.32
N GLY A 81 3.09 7.42 -14.85
CA GLY A 81 3.48 8.80 -15.12
C GLY A 81 3.53 9.62 -13.83
N PHE A 82 4.65 10.23 -13.56
CA PHE A 82 4.84 11.05 -12.36
C PHE A 82 4.90 12.53 -12.71
#